data_8495094a1df414d38b60dc4437841628
#
_entry.id   8495094a1df414d38b60dc4437841628
#
_cell.length_a   1.000
_cell.length_b   1.000
_cell.length_c   1.000
_cell.angle_alpha   90.00
_cell.angle_beta   90.00
_cell.angle_gamma   90.00
#
_symmetry.space_group_name_H-M   'P 1'
#
loop_
_entity.id
_entity.type
_entity.pdbx_description
1 polymer ?
#
loop_
_entity_poly.entity_id
_entity_poly.type
_entity_poly.pdbx_seq_one_letter_code
_entity_poly.pdbx_strand_id
1 'polypeptide(L)'
;VRVTGNHKQFEDTMTGTFDRQRELQSLMVTLAASRRLQDWGVVSASLATKFGQLNLQDSVSRNFDAVTARSNGNYLTWNLALAFSQNLPSGDRLYAGFRAQHSGDNLDSSEQFQLGGMGNLPGYELGTISGSSGTLATLALRHDVTYSWLPQGRWEGELFFDAGRVKVNAKPWTTGSNKASLYDAGLGLTWTGANQWQVHTEIAQYIGKVEALAGSKPDLQAWLRISKGF
;
A
#
# COMPACT_ATOMS: atom_id res chain seq x y z
N VAL A 1 -18.29 2.35 12.30
CA VAL A 1 -17.20 2.97 13.05
C VAL A 1 -16.38 1.88 13.69
N ARG A 2 -15.03 1.98 13.61
CA ARG A 2 -14.09 1.08 14.29
C ARG A 2 -13.07 1.92 15.05
N VAL A 3 -12.77 1.50 16.28
CA VAL A 3 -11.69 2.07 17.09
C VAL A 3 -10.66 0.97 17.31
N THR A 4 -9.37 1.25 17.08
CA THR A 4 -8.27 0.28 17.18
C THR A 4 -7.12 0.90 17.95
N GLY A 5 -6.73 0.29 19.08
CA GLY A 5 -5.50 0.60 19.79
C GLY A 5 -4.39 -0.35 19.36
N ASN A 6 -3.19 0.17 19.15
CA ASN A 6 -2.00 -0.64 18.83
C ASN A 6 -0.85 -0.24 19.76
N HIS A 7 -0.11 -1.26 20.16
CA HIS A 7 1.17 -1.14 20.85
C HIS A 7 2.17 -2.02 20.13
N LYS A 8 3.32 -1.46 19.71
CA LYS A 8 4.37 -2.15 18.98
C LYS A 8 5.70 -1.86 19.64
N GLN A 9 6.52 -2.88 19.78
CA GLN A 9 7.91 -2.76 20.20
C GLN A 9 8.80 -3.33 19.10
N PHE A 10 9.84 -2.63 18.75
CA PHE A 10 10.82 -3.03 17.77
C PHE A 10 12.21 -3.01 18.39
N GLU A 11 12.96 -4.04 18.12
CA GLU A 11 14.36 -4.15 18.47
C GLU A 11 15.14 -4.50 17.21
N ASP A 12 16.00 -3.59 16.79
CA ASP A 12 16.85 -3.74 15.61
C ASP A 12 18.28 -3.93 16.10
N THR A 13 18.82 -5.15 16.03
CA THR A 13 20.19 -5.50 16.41
C THR A 13 21.06 -5.57 15.17
N MET A 14 22.06 -4.70 15.06
CA MET A 14 23.12 -4.82 14.06
C MET A 14 24.35 -5.46 14.70
N THR A 15 24.82 -6.56 14.09
CA THR A 15 25.95 -7.35 14.57
C THR A 15 27.17 -6.47 14.91
N GLY A 16 27.42 -6.30 16.20
CA GLY A 16 28.66 -5.72 16.75
C GLY A 16 28.66 -4.25 17.15
N THR A 17 27.56 -3.46 16.96
CA THR A 17 27.67 -2.04 17.22
C THR A 17 26.43 -1.28 17.71
N PHE A 18 25.21 -1.79 17.55
CA PHE A 18 24.03 -0.94 17.77
C PHE A 18 22.74 -1.72 18.00
N ASP A 19 22.16 -1.54 19.20
CA ASP A 19 20.79 -1.97 19.49
C ASP A 19 19.88 -0.74 19.44
N ARG A 20 18.97 -0.71 18.49
CA ARG A 20 17.96 0.32 18.38
C ARG A 20 16.64 -0.21 18.90
N GLN A 21 16.18 0.34 20.00
CA GLN A 21 14.88 -0.01 20.59
C GLN A 21 13.91 1.15 20.41
N ARG A 22 12.73 0.84 19.89
CA ARG A 22 11.65 1.82 19.69
C ARG A 22 10.29 1.23 20.07
N GLU A 23 9.50 2.04 20.67
CA GLU A 23 8.14 1.73 21.09
C GLU A 23 7.18 2.66 20.37
N LEU A 24 6.09 2.12 19.89
CA LEU A 24 5.06 2.87 19.18
C LEU A 24 3.69 2.50 19.73
N GLN A 25 2.97 3.53 20.18
CA GLN A 25 1.58 3.41 20.62
C GLN A 25 0.69 4.24 19.72
N SER A 26 -0.49 3.73 19.37
CA SER A 26 -1.42 4.49 18.54
C SER A 26 -2.88 4.12 18.80
N LEU A 27 -3.73 5.12 18.61
CA LEU A 27 -5.19 5.00 18.57
C LEU A 27 -5.69 5.43 17.21
N MET A 28 -6.42 4.55 16.52
CA MET A 28 -6.99 4.82 15.21
C MET A 28 -8.52 4.74 15.28
N VAL A 29 -9.17 5.78 14.75
CA VAL A 29 -10.62 5.82 14.54
C VAL A 29 -10.89 5.77 13.04
N THR A 30 -11.69 4.80 12.60
CA THR A 30 -12.06 4.60 11.20
C THR A 30 -13.57 4.72 11.03
N LEU A 31 -13.98 5.53 10.07
CA LEU A 31 -15.33 5.60 9.52
C LEU A 31 -15.32 4.92 8.17
N ALA A 32 -16.21 3.96 7.95
CA ALA A 32 -16.34 3.27 6.67
C ALA A 32 -17.81 3.15 6.28
N ALA A 33 -18.06 3.30 4.99
CA ALA A 33 -19.37 3.12 4.39
C ALA A 33 -19.23 2.44 3.02
N SER A 34 -20.23 1.62 2.68
CA SER A 34 -20.38 1.07 1.34
C SER A 34 -21.84 1.14 0.90
N ARG A 35 -22.05 1.36 -0.38
CA ARG A 35 -23.38 1.41 -0.98
C ARG A 35 -23.42 0.64 -2.30
N ARG A 36 -24.39 -0.22 -2.43
CA ARG A 36 -24.73 -0.84 -3.72
C ARG A 36 -25.50 0.18 -4.57
N LEU A 37 -25.10 0.32 -5.81
CA LEU A 37 -25.71 1.21 -6.82
C LEU A 37 -26.61 0.36 -7.72
N GLN A 38 -27.73 -0.08 -7.18
CA GLN A 38 -28.65 -1.00 -7.88
C GLN A 38 -27.89 -2.23 -8.42
N ASP A 39 -28.12 -2.61 -9.67
CA ASP A 39 -27.55 -3.81 -10.29
C ASP A 39 -26.18 -3.55 -10.96
N TRP A 40 -25.73 -2.29 -11.04
CA TRP A 40 -24.58 -1.95 -11.84
C TRP A 40 -23.28 -1.69 -11.07
N GLY A 41 -23.31 -1.62 -9.74
CA GLY A 41 -22.04 -1.45 -9.06
C GLY A 41 -22.08 -1.29 -7.55
N VAL A 42 -20.90 -1.10 -6.98
CA VAL A 42 -20.68 -0.85 -5.55
C VAL A 42 -19.67 0.29 -5.39
N VAL A 43 -19.97 1.22 -4.52
CA VAL A 43 -19.01 2.24 -4.05
C VAL A 43 -18.72 2.01 -2.58
N SER A 44 -17.45 2.15 -2.19
CA SER A 44 -17.02 2.13 -0.80
C SER A 44 -16.06 3.26 -0.50
N ALA A 45 -16.13 3.76 0.73
CA ALA A 45 -15.24 4.80 1.23
C ALA A 45 -14.87 4.51 2.68
N SER A 46 -13.63 4.80 3.05
CA SER A 46 -13.21 4.82 4.45
C SER A 46 -12.28 5.99 4.71
N LEU A 47 -12.46 6.61 5.88
CA LEU A 47 -11.60 7.66 6.41
C LEU A 47 -11.15 7.22 7.80
N ALA A 48 -9.84 7.17 8.00
CA ALA A 48 -9.26 6.86 9.29
C ALA A 48 -8.33 7.99 9.76
N THR A 49 -8.43 8.31 11.04
CA THR A 49 -7.51 9.21 11.73
C THR A 49 -6.76 8.39 12.77
N LYS A 50 -5.42 8.47 12.76
CA LYS A 50 -4.55 7.79 13.71
C LYS A 50 -3.74 8.82 14.49
N PHE A 51 -3.87 8.78 15.81
CA PHE A 51 -3.03 9.49 16.75
C PHE A 51 -2.02 8.50 17.30
N GLY A 52 -0.73 8.81 17.21
CA GLY A 52 0.31 7.92 17.69
C GLY A 52 1.43 8.67 18.41
N GLN A 53 2.24 7.89 19.10
CA GLN A 53 3.45 8.34 19.77
C GLN A 53 4.57 7.34 19.47
N LEU A 54 5.68 7.84 18.97
CA LEU A 54 6.93 7.10 18.83
C LEU A 54 7.86 7.47 19.98
N ASN A 55 8.41 6.48 20.66
CA ASN A 55 9.42 6.65 21.70
C ASN A 55 10.67 5.86 21.33
N LEU A 56 11.74 6.57 21.00
CA LEU A 56 13.07 5.99 20.80
C LEU A 56 13.72 5.78 22.16
N GLN A 57 14.01 4.52 22.52
CA GLN A 57 14.44 4.14 23.86
C GLN A 57 15.90 4.50 24.14
N ASP A 58 16.76 4.41 23.13
CA ASP A 58 18.18 4.69 23.28
C ASP A 58 18.55 6.15 22.98
N SER A 59 19.57 6.65 23.67
CA SER A 59 20.00 8.05 23.59
C SER A 59 20.65 8.40 22.25
N VAL A 60 21.31 7.44 21.60
CA VAL A 60 22.00 7.65 20.31
C VAL A 60 20.97 7.88 19.22
N SER A 61 19.95 7.01 19.13
CA SER A 61 18.84 7.17 18.17
C SER A 61 18.08 8.47 18.40
N ARG A 62 17.79 8.84 19.67
CA ARG A 62 17.10 10.10 19.97
C ARG A 62 17.92 11.32 19.54
N ASN A 63 19.23 11.34 19.80
CA ASN A 63 20.09 12.46 19.42
C ASN A 63 20.21 12.58 17.91
N PHE A 64 20.33 11.46 17.20
CA PHE A 64 20.37 11.44 15.75
C PHE A 64 19.03 11.90 15.14
N ASP A 65 17.91 11.39 15.64
CA ASP A 65 16.56 11.78 15.20
C ASP A 65 16.30 13.28 15.41
N ALA A 66 16.75 13.84 16.55
CA ALA A 66 16.53 15.24 16.87
C ALA A 66 17.18 16.23 15.88
N VAL A 67 18.28 15.83 15.21
CA VAL A 67 18.96 16.64 14.20
C VAL A 67 18.60 16.23 12.76
N THR A 68 17.81 15.17 12.58
CA THR A 68 17.40 14.63 11.28
C THR A 68 15.88 14.60 11.14
N ALA A 69 15.28 13.41 11.21
CA ALA A 69 13.87 13.16 10.93
C ALA A 69 12.93 13.85 11.93
N ARG A 70 13.32 13.96 13.18
CA ARG A 70 12.48 14.49 14.27
C ARG A 70 11.14 13.74 14.34
N SER A 71 11.22 12.43 14.21
CA SER A 71 10.07 11.53 14.23
C SER A 71 9.67 11.10 15.64
N ASN A 72 10.59 11.24 16.61
CA ASN A 72 10.33 10.92 18.01
C ASN A 72 9.28 11.87 18.60
N GLY A 73 8.24 11.32 19.20
CA GLY A 73 7.13 12.07 19.78
C GLY A 73 5.77 11.75 19.16
N ASN A 74 4.84 12.69 19.28
CA ASN A 74 3.48 12.52 18.80
C ASN A 74 3.38 12.76 17.29
N TYR A 75 2.50 12.01 16.63
CA TYR A 75 2.17 12.19 15.22
C TYR A 75 0.68 11.99 14.96
N LEU A 76 0.23 12.58 13.85
CA LEU A 76 -1.13 12.45 13.35
C LEU A 76 -1.09 12.01 11.89
N THR A 77 -1.88 10.98 11.54
CA THR A 77 -2.11 10.60 10.15
C THR A 77 -3.60 10.58 9.80
N TRP A 78 -3.89 10.98 8.56
CA TRP A 78 -5.17 10.81 7.91
C TRP A 78 -5.02 9.80 6.79
N ASN A 79 -5.92 8.81 6.74
CA ASN A 79 -5.92 7.77 5.73
C ASN A 79 -7.29 7.75 5.05
N LEU A 80 -7.31 7.87 3.73
CA LEU A 80 -8.50 7.79 2.90
C LEU A 80 -8.38 6.57 1.98
N ALA A 81 -9.44 5.79 1.87
CA ALA A 81 -9.59 4.79 0.82
C ALA A 81 -10.95 4.92 0.17
N LEU A 82 -10.96 4.90 -1.15
CA LEU A 82 -12.15 4.91 -2.00
C LEU A 82 -12.05 3.73 -2.96
N ALA A 83 -13.15 3.03 -3.20
CA ALA A 83 -13.22 2.01 -4.22
C ALA A 83 -14.59 2.06 -4.93
N PHE A 84 -14.55 1.89 -6.22
CA PHE A 84 -15.70 1.79 -7.08
C PHE A 84 -15.58 0.55 -7.96
N SER A 85 -16.61 -0.25 -8.03
CA SER A 85 -16.69 -1.41 -8.90
C SER A 85 -18.00 -1.36 -9.66
N GLN A 86 -17.93 -1.40 -10.98
CA GLN A 86 -19.07 -1.34 -11.88
C GLN A 86 -19.13 -2.59 -12.77
N ASN A 87 -20.29 -3.25 -12.81
CA ASN A 87 -20.57 -4.29 -13.79
C ASN A 87 -20.91 -3.64 -15.13
N LEU A 88 -20.28 -4.11 -16.19
CA LEU A 88 -20.51 -3.65 -17.56
C LEU A 88 -21.50 -4.58 -18.27
N PRO A 89 -22.23 -4.10 -19.30
CA PRO A 89 -23.15 -4.94 -20.08
C PRO A 89 -22.46 -6.13 -20.78
N SER A 90 -21.16 -6.03 -21.04
CA SER A 90 -20.33 -7.11 -21.60
C SER A 90 -20.08 -8.29 -20.64
N GLY A 91 -20.47 -8.18 -19.37
CA GLY A 91 -20.11 -9.14 -18.32
C GLY A 91 -18.79 -8.84 -17.64
N ASP A 92 -18.06 -7.83 -18.10
CA ASP A 92 -16.83 -7.36 -17.49
C ASP A 92 -17.11 -6.53 -16.23
N ARG A 93 -16.07 -6.26 -15.44
CA ARG A 93 -16.14 -5.35 -14.30
C ARG A 93 -15.03 -4.29 -14.38
N LEU A 94 -15.45 -3.03 -14.33
CA LEU A 94 -14.53 -1.92 -14.13
C LEU A 94 -14.29 -1.71 -12.64
N TYR A 95 -13.04 -1.58 -12.25
CA TYR A 95 -12.64 -1.23 -10.89
C TYR A 95 -11.82 0.05 -10.90
N ALA A 96 -12.14 0.96 -9.98
CA ALA A 96 -11.32 2.13 -9.68
C ALA A 96 -11.08 2.19 -8.17
N GLY A 97 -9.81 2.25 -7.78
CA GLY A 97 -9.37 2.36 -6.40
C GLY A 97 -8.55 3.62 -6.16
N PHE A 98 -8.67 4.21 -4.98
CA PHE A 98 -7.82 5.31 -4.54
C PHE A 98 -7.50 5.16 -3.06
N ARG A 99 -6.22 5.26 -2.72
CA ARG A 99 -5.74 5.31 -1.33
C ARG A 99 -4.85 6.52 -1.14
N ALA A 100 -4.96 7.15 0.02
CA ALA A 100 -4.13 8.28 0.39
C ALA A 100 -3.79 8.24 1.87
N GLN A 101 -2.59 8.67 2.20
CA GLN A 101 -2.16 8.98 3.56
C GLN A 101 -1.58 10.39 3.59
N HIS A 102 -1.91 11.13 4.63
CA HIS A 102 -1.33 12.44 4.91
C HIS A 102 -0.86 12.52 6.35
N SER A 103 0.36 13.04 6.54
CA SER A 103 0.87 13.45 7.86
C SER A 103 1.59 14.79 7.74
N GLY A 104 1.42 15.64 8.75
CA GLY A 104 2.22 16.85 8.94
C GLY A 104 3.56 16.59 9.62
N ASP A 105 3.78 15.36 10.10
CA ASP A 105 4.97 14.93 10.83
C ASP A 105 5.77 13.90 10.02
N ASN A 106 7.08 13.84 10.26
CA ASN A 106 7.88 12.74 9.77
C ASN A 106 7.54 11.49 10.56
N LEU A 107 7.27 10.40 9.85
CA LEU A 107 6.80 9.16 10.45
C LEU A 107 7.92 8.14 10.55
N ASP A 108 7.87 7.29 11.58
CA ASP A 108 8.61 6.05 11.62
C ASP A 108 8.29 5.17 10.40
N SER A 109 9.25 4.39 9.93
CA SER A 109 9.10 3.54 8.74
C SER A 109 7.91 2.59 8.82
N SER A 110 7.54 2.13 10.03
CA SER A 110 6.38 1.25 10.25
C SER A 110 5.01 1.94 10.11
N GLU A 111 4.98 3.26 9.99
CA GLU A 111 3.77 4.09 9.84
C GLU A 111 3.71 4.83 8.51
N GLN A 112 4.76 4.72 7.70
CA GLN A 112 4.83 5.37 6.39
C GLN A 112 3.91 4.72 5.35
N PHE A 113 3.45 5.53 4.42
CA PHE A 113 2.78 5.06 3.20
C PHE A 113 3.82 4.44 2.28
N GLN A 114 3.60 3.19 1.89
CA GLN A 114 4.54 2.43 1.05
C GLN A 114 3.97 2.20 -0.34
N LEU A 115 4.83 2.22 -1.36
CA LEU A 115 4.56 1.85 -2.74
C LEU A 115 5.57 0.79 -3.20
N GLY A 116 5.08 -0.11 -4.06
CA GLY A 116 5.80 -1.25 -4.61
C GLY A 116 5.30 -2.57 -4.04
N GLY A 117 5.26 -3.58 -4.89
CA GLY A 117 4.80 -4.94 -4.57
C GLY A 117 3.37 -5.25 -5.01
N MET A 118 3.01 -6.51 -4.90
CA MET A 118 1.74 -7.08 -5.32
C MET A 118 0.52 -6.30 -4.80
N GLY A 119 -0.39 -5.89 -5.70
CA GLY A 119 -1.57 -5.10 -5.36
C GLY A 119 -1.29 -3.69 -4.86
N ASN A 120 -0.05 -3.21 -5.04
CA ASN A 120 0.42 -1.91 -4.56
C ASN A 120 1.55 -1.36 -5.45
N LEU A 121 1.33 -1.18 -6.74
CA LEU A 121 2.33 -0.94 -7.78
C LEU A 121 3.21 -2.17 -8.05
N PRO A 122 2.65 -3.26 -8.60
CA PRO A 122 3.38 -4.53 -8.78
C PRO A 122 4.51 -4.48 -9.82
N GLY A 123 4.60 -3.45 -10.68
CA GLY A 123 5.73 -3.21 -11.55
C GLY A 123 7.03 -2.78 -10.84
N TYR A 124 6.99 -2.67 -9.51
CA TYR A 124 8.11 -2.32 -8.64
C TYR A 124 8.27 -3.35 -7.52
N GLU A 125 9.48 -3.51 -7.00
CA GLU A 125 9.77 -4.37 -5.85
C GLU A 125 9.00 -3.94 -4.61
N LEU A 126 8.80 -4.88 -3.68
CA LEU A 126 8.12 -4.61 -2.41
C LEU A 126 8.84 -3.50 -1.64
N GLY A 127 8.10 -2.45 -1.27
CA GLY A 127 8.63 -1.35 -0.48
C GLY A 127 9.64 -0.48 -1.22
N THR A 128 9.59 -0.40 -2.54
CA THR A 128 10.49 0.44 -3.36
C THR A 128 10.63 1.86 -2.84
N ILE A 129 9.52 2.46 -2.39
CA ILE A 129 9.55 3.79 -1.78
C ILE A 129 8.49 3.90 -0.69
N SER A 130 8.83 4.66 0.35
CA SER A 130 7.89 4.99 1.43
C SER A 130 8.00 6.45 1.83
N GLY A 131 6.99 6.95 2.52
CA GLY A 131 7.00 8.33 3.01
C GLY A 131 5.88 8.66 3.97
N SER A 132 5.97 9.82 4.59
CA SER A 132 5.00 10.31 5.56
C SER A 132 3.63 10.59 4.92
N SER A 133 3.60 10.89 3.62
CA SER A 133 2.37 11.09 2.87
C SER A 133 2.47 10.43 1.49
N GLY A 134 1.36 9.94 0.97
CA GLY A 134 1.34 9.34 -0.35
C GLY A 134 -0.07 9.10 -0.86
N THR A 135 -0.17 8.79 -2.15
CA THR A 135 -1.39 8.42 -2.85
C THR A 135 -1.13 7.25 -3.79
N LEU A 136 -2.14 6.42 -3.99
CA LEU A 136 -2.17 5.38 -5.01
C LEU A 136 -3.55 5.38 -5.65
N ALA A 137 -3.59 5.44 -6.97
CA ALA A 137 -4.78 5.23 -7.78
C ALA A 137 -4.60 3.98 -8.63
N THR A 138 -5.63 3.13 -8.68
CA THR A 138 -5.69 1.91 -9.49
C THR A 138 -6.91 1.97 -10.39
N LEU A 139 -6.72 1.63 -11.65
CA LEU A 139 -7.81 1.39 -12.60
C LEU A 139 -7.64 -0.02 -13.18
N ALA A 140 -8.69 -0.84 -13.12
CA ALA A 140 -8.61 -2.21 -13.63
C ALA A 140 -9.89 -2.61 -14.38
N LEU A 141 -9.70 -3.42 -15.41
CA LEU A 141 -10.76 -4.12 -16.13
C LEU A 141 -10.64 -5.61 -15.83
N ARG A 142 -11.70 -6.22 -15.31
CA ARG A 142 -11.77 -7.63 -14.92
C ARG A 142 -12.74 -8.38 -15.81
N HIS A 143 -12.36 -9.56 -16.23
CA HIS A 143 -13.13 -10.44 -17.09
C HIS A 143 -13.18 -11.86 -16.52
N ASP A 144 -14.38 -12.45 -16.43
CA ASP A 144 -14.54 -13.84 -16.01
C ASP A 144 -14.17 -14.77 -17.19
N VAL A 145 -13.09 -15.54 -17.02
CA VAL A 145 -12.52 -16.43 -18.04
C VAL A 145 -13.17 -17.81 -17.92
N THR A 146 -13.87 -18.24 -18.98
CA THR A 146 -14.60 -19.51 -19.02
C THR A 146 -14.16 -20.36 -20.22
N TYR A 147 -13.26 -21.32 -19.97
CA TYR A 147 -12.85 -22.30 -20.96
C TYR A 147 -12.91 -23.72 -20.38
N SER A 148 -13.40 -24.69 -21.16
CA SER A 148 -13.62 -26.07 -20.74
C SER A 148 -12.33 -26.83 -20.36
N TRP A 149 -11.17 -26.37 -20.81
CA TRP A 149 -9.87 -26.97 -20.50
C TRP A 149 -9.22 -26.44 -19.20
N LEU A 150 -9.78 -25.38 -18.62
CA LEU A 150 -9.28 -24.85 -17.34
C LEU A 150 -9.68 -25.76 -16.18
N PRO A 151 -8.83 -25.87 -15.14
CA PRO A 151 -9.19 -26.51 -13.89
C PRO A 151 -10.51 -25.97 -13.30
N GLN A 152 -11.28 -26.84 -12.65
CA GLN A 152 -12.55 -26.45 -12.02
C GLN A 152 -12.34 -25.30 -11.05
N GLY A 153 -13.23 -24.31 -11.11
CA GLY A 153 -13.20 -23.10 -10.32
C GLY A 153 -13.56 -21.88 -11.14
N ARG A 154 -13.54 -20.73 -10.49
CA ARG A 154 -13.76 -19.44 -11.15
C ARG A 154 -12.40 -18.82 -11.51
N TRP A 155 -12.27 -18.45 -12.77
CA TRP A 155 -11.10 -17.76 -13.29
C TRP A 155 -11.48 -16.32 -13.64
N GLU A 156 -10.64 -15.38 -13.22
CA GLU A 156 -10.80 -13.96 -13.49
C GLU A 156 -9.48 -13.38 -13.98
N GLY A 157 -9.48 -12.86 -15.20
CA GLY A 157 -8.39 -12.07 -15.76
C GLY A 157 -8.56 -10.60 -15.40
N GLU A 158 -7.45 -9.90 -15.22
CA GLU A 158 -7.41 -8.48 -14.92
C GLU A 158 -6.38 -7.78 -15.81
N LEU A 159 -6.75 -6.63 -16.37
CA LEU A 159 -5.82 -5.64 -16.93
C LEU A 159 -5.86 -4.43 -16.01
N PHE A 160 -4.71 -3.95 -15.55
CA PHE A 160 -4.64 -2.83 -14.62
C PHE A 160 -3.60 -1.78 -14.99
N PHE A 161 -3.82 -0.59 -14.46
CA PHE A 161 -2.90 0.55 -14.46
C PHE A 161 -2.90 1.18 -13.07
N ASP A 162 -1.70 1.43 -12.54
CA ASP A 162 -1.51 2.07 -11.25
C ASP A 162 -0.71 3.37 -11.36
N ALA A 163 -1.06 4.34 -10.52
CA ALA A 163 -0.37 5.61 -10.40
C ALA A 163 -0.16 5.94 -8.93
N GLY A 164 1.09 5.97 -8.48
CA GLY A 164 1.48 6.22 -7.12
C GLY A 164 2.30 7.50 -6.97
N ARG A 165 2.15 8.19 -5.85
CA ARG A 165 2.98 9.34 -5.48
C ARG A 165 3.30 9.30 -4.00
N VAL A 166 4.54 9.58 -3.64
CA VAL A 166 5.01 9.66 -2.25
C VAL A 166 5.70 10.99 -2.00
N LYS A 167 5.46 11.59 -0.84
CA LYS A 167 6.28 12.61 -0.20
C LYS A 167 6.99 11.94 0.97
N VAL A 168 8.31 11.77 0.84
CA VAL A 168 9.14 11.00 1.79
C VAL A 168 9.06 11.62 3.18
N ASN A 169 9.41 12.89 3.29
CA ASN A 169 9.43 13.61 4.56
C ASN A 169 8.40 14.72 4.56
N ALA A 170 7.54 14.77 5.57
CA ALA A 170 6.64 15.89 5.78
C ALA A 170 7.43 17.19 6.02
N LYS A 171 8.51 17.10 6.81
CA LYS A 171 9.47 18.14 7.14
C LYS A 171 10.88 17.70 6.67
N PRO A 172 11.30 18.05 5.43
CA PRO A 172 12.61 17.66 4.91
C PRO A 172 13.76 18.23 5.74
N TRP A 173 14.79 17.43 5.95
CA TRP A 173 16.04 17.85 6.63
C TRP A 173 17.27 17.67 5.75
N THR A 174 17.11 17.16 4.53
CA THR A 174 18.16 17.02 3.52
C THR A 174 17.83 17.83 2.28
N THR A 175 18.84 18.20 1.53
CA THR A 175 18.69 18.76 0.19
C THR A 175 18.44 17.64 -0.83
N GLY A 176 17.64 17.90 -1.86
CA GLY A 176 17.36 16.92 -2.91
C GLY A 176 15.87 16.66 -3.08
N SER A 177 15.55 15.66 -3.89
CA SER A 177 14.16 15.28 -4.16
C SER A 177 13.51 14.67 -2.92
N ASN A 178 12.32 15.15 -2.58
CA ASN A 178 11.52 14.66 -1.46
C ASN A 178 10.18 14.07 -1.93
N LYS A 179 10.00 13.95 -3.25
CA LYS A 179 8.77 13.41 -3.86
C LYS A 179 9.16 12.52 -5.02
N ALA A 180 8.40 11.44 -5.20
CA ALA A 180 8.47 10.59 -6.38
C ALA A 180 7.08 10.25 -6.87
N SER A 181 6.95 10.03 -8.19
CA SER A 181 5.75 9.54 -8.85
C SER A 181 6.10 8.27 -9.62
N LEU A 182 5.36 7.20 -9.38
CA LEU A 182 5.58 5.88 -9.94
C LEU A 182 4.32 5.45 -10.69
N TYR A 183 4.51 4.78 -11.81
CA TYR A 183 3.41 4.28 -12.65
C TYR A 183 3.76 2.89 -13.14
N ASP A 184 2.76 2.02 -13.21
CA ASP A 184 2.90 0.73 -13.85
C ASP A 184 1.61 0.30 -14.54
N ALA A 185 1.71 -0.78 -15.32
CA ALA A 185 0.58 -1.50 -15.86
C ALA A 185 0.92 -2.99 -15.92
N GLY A 186 -0.10 -3.82 -15.87
CA GLY A 186 0.09 -5.25 -15.85
C GLY A 186 -1.16 -6.05 -16.11
N LEU A 187 -0.98 -7.35 -16.04
CA LEU A 187 -2.01 -8.36 -16.16
C LEU A 187 -2.06 -9.17 -14.86
N GLY A 188 -3.27 -9.45 -14.40
CA GLY A 188 -3.54 -10.32 -13.27
C GLY A 188 -4.37 -11.53 -13.70
N LEU A 189 -4.20 -12.64 -13.00
CA LEU A 189 -5.04 -13.82 -13.14
C LEU A 189 -5.35 -14.37 -11.75
N THR A 190 -6.65 -14.50 -11.44
CA THR A 190 -7.13 -15.07 -10.19
C THR A 190 -7.89 -16.35 -10.48
N TRP A 191 -7.51 -17.43 -9.79
CA TRP A 191 -8.28 -18.66 -9.71
C TRP A 191 -8.85 -18.82 -8.31
N THR A 192 -10.16 -19.12 -8.24
CA THR A 192 -10.85 -19.47 -6.99
C THR A 192 -11.43 -20.86 -7.14
N GLY A 193 -10.85 -21.80 -6.44
CA GLY A 193 -11.20 -23.21 -6.47
C GLY A 193 -12.12 -23.64 -5.34
N ALA A 194 -12.40 -24.96 -5.27
CA ALA A 194 -13.13 -25.58 -4.17
C ALA A 194 -12.39 -25.39 -2.84
N ASN A 195 -13.11 -25.53 -1.71
CA ASN A 195 -12.56 -25.43 -0.35
C ASN A 195 -11.81 -24.12 -0.08
N GLN A 196 -12.28 -23.00 -0.67
CA GLN A 196 -11.78 -21.64 -0.46
C GLN A 196 -10.29 -21.43 -0.85
N TRP A 197 -9.76 -22.27 -1.76
CA TRP A 197 -8.47 -22.02 -2.35
C TRP A 197 -8.53 -20.82 -3.29
N GLN A 198 -7.55 -19.94 -3.21
CA GLN A 198 -7.36 -18.84 -4.14
C GLN A 198 -5.90 -18.74 -4.54
N VAL A 199 -5.65 -18.68 -5.84
CA VAL A 199 -4.35 -18.39 -6.43
C VAL A 199 -4.48 -17.10 -7.24
N HIS A 200 -3.60 -16.16 -6.99
CA HIS A 200 -3.55 -14.90 -7.72
C HIS A 200 -2.13 -14.64 -8.20
N THR A 201 -2.00 -14.34 -9.47
CA THR A 201 -0.72 -13.99 -10.12
C THR A 201 -0.84 -12.61 -10.77
N GLU A 202 0.24 -11.84 -10.74
CA GLU A 202 0.37 -10.56 -11.43
C GLU A 202 1.69 -10.54 -12.19
N ILE A 203 1.67 -10.00 -13.42
CA ILE A 203 2.87 -9.64 -14.18
C ILE A 203 2.73 -8.17 -14.53
N ALA A 204 3.71 -7.36 -14.16
CA ALA A 204 3.65 -5.92 -14.30
C ALA A 204 4.99 -5.31 -14.69
N GLN A 205 4.91 -4.20 -15.41
CA GLN A 205 6.03 -3.40 -15.85
C GLN A 205 5.82 -1.94 -15.46
N TYR A 206 6.86 -1.30 -14.93
CA TYR A 206 6.85 0.14 -14.69
C TYR A 206 6.65 0.92 -16.01
N ILE A 207 6.07 2.12 -15.91
CA ILE A 207 5.85 3.04 -17.03
C ILE A 207 6.53 4.37 -16.75
N GLY A 208 7.16 4.94 -17.76
CA GLY A 208 7.77 6.26 -17.71
C GLY A 208 9.23 6.27 -17.23
N LYS A 209 9.63 7.36 -16.59
CA LYS A 209 10.99 7.53 -16.05
C LYS A 209 11.07 6.98 -14.63
N VAL A 210 12.17 6.30 -14.33
CA VAL A 210 12.47 5.88 -12.95
C VAL A 210 12.93 7.11 -12.16
N GLU A 211 12.24 7.38 -11.08
CA GLU A 211 12.60 8.43 -10.15
C GLU A 211 13.84 8.03 -9.33
N ALA A 212 14.75 8.96 -9.11
CA ALA A 212 15.98 8.69 -8.37
C ALA A 212 15.74 8.12 -6.95
N LEU A 213 14.63 8.48 -6.32
CA LEU A 213 14.22 7.96 -5.02
C LEU A 213 13.71 6.51 -5.05
N ALA A 214 13.35 6.00 -6.22
CA ALA A 214 12.88 4.62 -6.41
C ALA A 214 14.03 3.63 -6.67
N GLY A 215 15.28 4.11 -6.68
CA GLY A 215 16.47 3.28 -6.89
C GLY A 215 16.74 2.95 -8.37
N SER A 216 17.13 1.72 -8.65
CA SER A 216 17.43 1.24 -10.00
C SER A 216 16.15 1.01 -10.82
N LYS A 217 16.31 0.97 -12.14
CA LYS A 217 15.23 0.60 -13.08
C LYS A 217 14.77 -0.83 -12.77
N PRO A 218 13.49 -1.04 -12.43
CA PRO A 218 13.00 -2.39 -12.18
C PRO A 218 12.88 -3.18 -13.50
N ASP A 219 13.13 -4.48 -13.40
CA ASP A 219 12.81 -5.42 -14.48
C ASP A 219 11.31 -5.74 -14.47
N LEU A 220 10.86 -6.56 -15.43
CA LEU A 220 9.52 -7.13 -15.40
C LEU A 220 9.30 -7.88 -14.07
N GLN A 221 8.28 -7.50 -13.32
CA GLN A 221 7.95 -8.13 -12.06
C GLN A 221 6.86 -9.18 -12.24
N ALA A 222 7.01 -10.31 -11.56
CA ALA A 222 6.01 -11.36 -11.50
C ALA A 222 5.74 -11.73 -10.03
N TRP A 223 4.47 -11.80 -9.67
CA TRP A 223 4.02 -12.05 -8.31
C TRP A 223 3.09 -13.25 -8.26
N LEU A 224 3.18 -14.02 -7.18
CA LEU A 224 2.30 -15.15 -6.89
C LEU A 224 1.84 -15.08 -5.43
N ARG A 225 0.52 -15.18 -5.22
CA ARG A 225 -0.09 -15.36 -3.90
C ARG A 225 -1.00 -16.57 -3.91
N ILE A 226 -0.80 -17.45 -2.95
CA ILE A 226 -1.66 -18.61 -2.69
C ILE A 226 -2.27 -18.45 -1.31
N SER A 227 -3.58 -18.60 -1.20
CA SER A 227 -4.29 -18.55 0.07
C SER A 227 -5.35 -19.64 0.16
N LYS A 228 -5.67 -20.06 1.38
CA LYS A 228 -6.73 -20.99 1.70
C LYS A 228 -7.50 -20.48 2.91
N GLY A 229 -8.82 -20.38 2.77
CA GLY A 229 -9.72 -20.14 3.90
C GLY A 229 -10.02 -21.43 4.66
N PHE A 230 -10.32 -21.31 5.96
CA PHE A 230 -10.70 -22.43 6.85
C PHE A 230 -12.03 -22.11 7.50
#